data_683c1bf90818d5ad9858be7c46bdbfd5
#
_entry.id   683c1bf90818d5ad9858be7c46bdbfd5
#
_cell.length_a   1.000
_cell.length_b   1.000
_cell.length_c   1.000
_cell.angle_alpha   90.00
_cell.angle_beta   90.00
_cell.angle_gamma   90.00
#
_symmetry.space_group_name_H-M   'P 1'
#
loop_
_entity.id
_entity.type
_entity.pdbx_description
1 polymer ?
#
loop_
_entity_poly.entity_id
_entity_poly.type
_entity_poly.pdbx_seq_one_letter_code
_entity_poly.pdbx_strand_id
1 'polypeptide(L)'
;TVEVLAENGCDVYTPRNQGCCGSLHAHNGEWTMAQQQARGMIDLFPPSEFDAIISNAAGCGSHLKHYHSLLKDDEKYAGSAKEWDAKLKDVHEWLAEIGVREPSGQALGQAQKVTYHEACHLCHGQQITAQPREILKAIPGLELTELPESTWCCGSAGVYNITQPEMANKLLDRKVGHIRSTGAEVVAMGNPGCSLHITNGLAKCQSDIRVAHPIT
;
A
#
# COMPACT_ATOMS: atom_id res chain seq x y z
N THR A 1 -10.98 3.75 -1.23
CA THR A 1 -10.95 2.27 -1.05
C THR A 1 -12.33 1.72 -0.80
N VAL A 2 -13.08 2.24 0.20
CA VAL A 2 -14.43 1.75 0.54
C VAL A 2 -15.36 1.79 -0.68
N GLU A 3 -15.44 2.93 -1.36
CA GLU A 3 -16.27 3.10 -2.55
C GLU A 3 -15.91 2.09 -3.65
N VAL A 4 -14.61 1.92 -3.93
CA VAL A 4 -14.16 0.96 -4.96
C VAL A 4 -14.54 -0.48 -4.59
N LEU A 5 -14.36 -0.88 -3.34
CA LEU A 5 -14.75 -2.22 -2.88
C LEU A 5 -16.27 -2.41 -2.97
N ALA A 6 -17.06 -1.41 -2.55
CA ALA A 6 -18.51 -1.47 -2.64
C ALA A 6 -19.02 -1.57 -4.10
N GLU A 7 -18.45 -0.79 -5.02
CA GLU A 7 -18.75 -0.87 -6.45
C GLU A 7 -18.39 -2.23 -7.06
N ASN A 8 -17.38 -2.91 -6.49
CA ASN A 8 -17.01 -4.27 -6.87
C ASN A 8 -17.81 -5.36 -6.14
N GLY A 9 -18.88 -4.99 -5.41
CA GLY A 9 -19.84 -5.91 -4.81
C GLY A 9 -19.46 -6.41 -3.42
N CYS A 10 -18.52 -5.74 -2.73
CA CYS A 10 -18.16 -6.08 -1.36
C CYS A 10 -19.05 -5.33 -0.36
N ASP A 11 -19.47 -6.02 0.69
CA ASP A 11 -19.99 -5.38 1.90
C ASP A 11 -18.80 -4.97 2.79
N VAL A 12 -18.64 -3.68 3.04
CA VAL A 12 -17.41 -3.14 3.64
C VAL A 12 -17.64 -2.65 5.06
N TYR A 13 -17.01 -3.30 6.01
CA TYR A 13 -16.98 -2.90 7.40
C TYR A 13 -15.76 -2.03 7.73
N THR A 14 -15.99 -0.83 8.28
CA THR A 14 -14.93 0.11 8.70
C THR A 14 -15.21 0.65 10.10
N PRO A 15 -14.64 0.08 11.15
CA PRO A 15 -14.87 0.54 12.53
C PRO A 15 -14.19 1.89 12.79
N ARG A 16 -14.83 2.74 13.62
CA ARG A 16 -14.33 4.10 13.95
C ARG A 16 -13.09 4.11 14.84
N ASN A 17 -12.87 3.04 15.61
CA ASN A 17 -11.79 2.91 16.59
C ASN A 17 -10.60 2.07 16.07
N GLN A 18 -10.43 2.01 14.75
CA GLN A 18 -9.30 1.32 14.13
C GLN A 18 -7.96 1.92 14.60
N GLY A 19 -7.10 1.07 15.15
CA GLY A 19 -5.79 1.45 15.68
C GLY A 19 -4.66 1.37 14.65
N CYS A 20 -3.42 1.42 15.15
CA CYS A 20 -2.21 1.23 14.36
C CYS A 20 -1.93 -0.26 14.14
N CYS A 21 -1.39 -0.64 12.97
CA CYS A 21 -0.97 -2.01 12.68
C CYS A 21 0.24 -2.49 13.51
N GLY A 22 0.99 -1.59 14.15
CA GLY A 22 2.18 -1.93 14.93
C GLY A 22 3.47 -2.07 14.14
N SER A 23 3.45 -1.89 12.81
CA SER A 23 4.62 -2.09 11.95
C SER A 23 5.86 -1.31 12.39
N LEU A 24 5.72 -0.02 12.69
CA LEU A 24 6.86 0.80 13.11
C LEU A 24 7.41 0.37 14.46
N HIS A 25 6.57 -0.10 15.38
CA HIS A 25 7.02 -0.65 16.67
C HIS A 25 7.86 -1.91 16.43
N ALA A 26 7.37 -2.85 15.64
CA ALA A 26 8.10 -4.08 15.32
C ALA A 26 9.45 -3.78 14.62
N HIS A 27 9.49 -2.86 13.66
CA HIS A 27 10.71 -2.46 12.96
C HIS A 27 11.76 -1.79 13.86
N ASN A 28 11.35 -1.20 14.99
CA ASN A 28 12.24 -0.59 15.96
C ASN A 28 12.53 -1.51 17.17
N GLY A 29 12.09 -2.77 17.14
CA GLY A 29 12.35 -3.73 18.23
C GLY A 29 11.38 -3.64 19.41
N GLU A 30 10.35 -2.79 19.32
CA GLU A 30 9.32 -2.61 20.35
C GLU A 30 8.26 -3.72 20.27
N TRP A 31 8.70 -4.96 20.45
CA TRP A 31 7.89 -6.16 20.24
C TRP A 31 6.62 -6.20 21.08
N THR A 32 6.71 -5.81 22.36
CA THR A 32 5.56 -5.80 23.29
C THR A 32 4.45 -4.88 22.78
N MET A 33 4.80 -3.70 22.29
CA MET A 33 3.83 -2.76 21.73
C MET A 33 3.27 -3.27 20.41
N ALA A 34 4.11 -3.84 19.55
CA ALA A 34 3.66 -4.45 18.29
C ALA A 34 2.64 -5.59 18.54
N GLN A 35 2.93 -6.47 19.52
CA GLN A 35 2.01 -7.54 19.92
C GLN A 35 0.70 -7.00 20.50
N GLN A 36 0.74 -5.94 21.31
CA GLN A 36 -0.46 -5.30 21.84
C GLN A 36 -1.35 -4.74 20.71
N GLN A 37 -0.74 -4.07 19.74
CA GLN A 37 -1.47 -3.56 18.56
C GLN A 37 -2.08 -4.70 17.74
N ALA A 38 -1.33 -5.78 17.52
CA ALA A 38 -1.81 -6.94 16.79
C ALA A 38 -3.03 -7.60 17.46
N ARG A 39 -3.00 -7.77 18.78
CA ARG A 39 -4.15 -8.28 19.54
C ARG A 39 -5.37 -7.37 19.39
N GLY A 40 -5.18 -6.07 19.53
CA GLY A 40 -6.27 -5.08 19.37
C GLY A 40 -6.86 -5.07 17.96
N MET A 41 -6.05 -5.28 16.93
CA MET A 41 -6.53 -5.41 15.55
C MET A 41 -7.32 -6.70 15.34
N ILE A 42 -6.87 -7.84 15.89
CA ILE A 42 -7.58 -9.11 15.81
C ILE A 42 -8.91 -9.05 16.57
N ASP A 43 -8.96 -8.41 17.74
CA ASP A 43 -10.20 -8.21 18.50
C ASP A 43 -11.19 -7.31 17.76
N LEU A 44 -10.70 -6.32 17.02
CA LEU A 44 -11.52 -5.38 16.25
C LEU A 44 -12.06 -5.97 14.95
N PHE A 45 -11.30 -6.86 14.33
CA PHE A 45 -11.63 -7.56 13.09
C PHE A 45 -11.48 -9.08 13.32
N PRO A 46 -12.38 -9.74 14.05
CA PRO A 46 -12.28 -11.18 14.26
C PRO A 46 -12.26 -11.90 12.91
N PRO A 47 -11.18 -12.62 12.57
CA PRO A 47 -11.02 -13.15 11.21
C PRO A 47 -12.13 -14.13 10.81
N SER A 48 -12.79 -14.77 11.77
CA SER A 48 -13.93 -15.67 11.50
C SER A 48 -15.19 -14.96 10.95
N GLU A 49 -15.27 -13.62 11.10
CA GLU A 49 -16.45 -12.84 10.70
C GLU A 49 -16.34 -12.24 9.29
N PHE A 50 -15.17 -12.32 8.64
CA PHE A 50 -14.91 -11.69 7.36
C PHE A 50 -14.40 -12.69 6.32
N ASP A 51 -14.75 -12.49 5.05
CA ASP A 51 -14.17 -13.24 3.93
C ASP A 51 -12.72 -12.80 3.67
N ALA A 52 -12.45 -11.50 3.80
CA ALA A 52 -11.11 -10.91 3.68
C ALA A 52 -10.96 -9.69 4.59
N ILE A 53 -9.72 -9.42 5.01
CA ILE A 53 -9.32 -8.22 5.73
C ILE A 53 -8.43 -7.42 4.79
N ILE A 54 -8.83 -6.19 4.46
CA ILE A 54 -8.20 -5.43 3.37
C ILE A 54 -7.28 -4.33 3.91
N SER A 55 -6.05 -4.29 3.40
CA SER A 55 -5.12 -3.18 3.58
C SER A 55 -4.87 -2.46 2.26
N ASN A 56 -4.86 -1.13 2.27
CA ASN A 56 -4.46 -0.30 1.12
C ASN A 56 -3.12 0.41 1.34
N ALA A 57 -2.33 -0.04 2.30
CA ALA A 57 -1.04 0.53 2.66
C ALA A 57 0.02 -0.56 2.71
N ALA A 58 0.88 -0.62 1.70
CA ALA A 58 1.87 -1.69 1.51
C ALA A 58 2.74 -1.99 2.75
N GLY A 59 3.19 -0.94 3.46
CA GLY A 59 4.00 -1.11 4.67
C GLY A 59 3.22 -1.74 5.82
N CYS A 60 1.97 -1.32 6.02
CA CYS A 60 1.07 -1.94 6.98
C CYS A 60 0.72 -3.36 6.56
N GLY A 61 0.29 -3.56 5.31
CA GLY A 61 -0.10 -4.87 4.76
C GLY A 61 0.99 -5.92 4.90
N SER A 62 2.25 -5.54 4.61
CA SER A 62 3.38 -6.44 4.79
C SER A 62 3.55 -6.92 6.24
N HIS A 63 3.35 -6.04 7.23
CA HIS A 63 3.42 -6.41 8.64
C HIS A 63 2.18 -7.19 9.09
N LEU A 64 1.00 -6.76 8.67
CA LEU A 64 -0.28 -7.39 9.00
C LEU A 64 -0.35 -8.85 8.53
N LYS A 65 0.32 -9.23 7.44
CA LYS A 65 0.43 -10.62 6.92
C LYS A 65 1.34 -11.52 7.77
N HIS A 66 1.90 -11.01 8.86
CA HIS A 66 2.84 -11.74 9.73
C HIS A 66 2.43 -11.70 11.22
N TYR A 67 1.15 -11.45 11.52
CA TYR A 67 0.67 -11.43 12.90
C TYR A 67 0.78 -12.79 13.57
N HIS A 68 0.65 -13.91 12.82
CA HIS A 68 0.88 -15.22 13.38
C HIS A 68 2.32 -15.38 13.88
N SER A 69 3.32 -14.95 13.11
CA SER A 69 4.72 -15.00 13.55
C SER A 69 4.97 -14.17 14.80
N LEU A 70 4.30 -13.02 14.92
CA LEU A 70 4.40 -12.10 16.05
C LEU A 70 3.73 -12.65 17.33
N LEU A 71 2.63 -13.41 17.18
CA LEU A 71 1.78 -13.92 18.25
C LEU A 71 1.81 -15.46 18.39
N LYS A 72 2.80 -16.14 17.78
CA LYS A 72 2.85 -17.60 17.74
C LYS A 72 2.88 -18.27 19.12
N ASP A 73 3.48 -17.59 20.11
CA ASP A 73 3.61 -18.08 21.47
C ASP A 73 2.52 -17.51 22.40
N ASP A 74 1.50 -16.84 21.87
CA ASP A 74 0.35 -16.31 22.59
C ASP A 74 -0.77 -17.35 22.62
N GLU A 75 -1.00 -17.98 23.78
CA GLU A 75 -2.01 -19.04 23.95
C GLU A 75 -3.41 -18.63 23.51
N LYS A 76 -3.77 -17.33 23.66
CA LYS A 76 -5.11 -16.82 23.31
C LYS A 76 -5.21 -16.44 21.82
N TYR A 77 -4.17 -15.86 21.24
CA TYR A 77 -4.26 -15.23 19.93
C TYR A 77 -3.57 -15.99 18.79
N ALA A 78 -2.71 -16.97 19.05
CA ALA A 78 -1.99 -17.70 17.99
C ALA A 78 -2.91 -18.30 16.91
N GLY A 79 -4.05 -18.88 17.32
CA GLY A 79 -5.04 -19.44 16.40
C GLY A 79 -5.68 -18.37 15.50
N SER A 80 -6.21 -17.31 16.11
CA SER A 80 -6.83 -16.20 15.38
C SER A 80 -5.82 -15.45 14.51
N ALA A 81 -4.56 -15.31 14.95
CA ALA A 81 -3.50 -14.70 14.17
C ALA A 81 -3.16 -15.51 12.91
N LYS A 82 -3.21 -16.84 12.98
CA LYS A 82 -3.03 -17.71 11.81
C LYS A 82 -4.17 -17.57 10.80
N GLU A 83 -5.40 -17.49 11.27
CA GLU A 83 -6.57 -17.23 10.42
C GLU A 83 -6.52 -15.82 9.83
N TRP A 84 -6.08 -14.83 10.61
CA TRP A 84 -5.84 -13.46 10.17
C TRP A 84 -4.87 -13.40 8.99
N ASP A 85 -3.69 -14.02 9.09
CA ASP A 85 -2.69 -14.01 8.02
C ASP A 85 -3.25 -14.60 6.71
N ALA A 86 -4.10 -15.63 6.82
CA ALA A 86 -4.75 -16.26 5.66
C ALA A 86 -5.78 -15.35 4.96
N LYS A 87 -6.42 -14.46 5.71
CA LYS A 87 -7.50 -13.57 5.21
C LYS A 87 -7.03 -12.16 4.89
N LEU A 88 -5.83 -11.79 5.32
CA LEU A 88 -5.31 -10.46 5.00
C LEU A 88 -4.88 -10.37 3.54
N LYS A 89 -5.44 -9.39 2.84
CA LYS A 89 -5.17 -9.09 1.45
C LYS A 89 -4.81 -7.62 1.26
N ASP A 90 -3.90 -7.34 0.34
CA ASP A 90 -3.77 -5.98 -0.19
C ASP A 90 -4.97 -5.69 -1.11
N VAL A 91 -5.40 -4.45 -1.18
CA VAL A 91 -6.56 -4.07 -2.00
C VAL A 91 -6.39 -4.43 -3.47
N HIS A 92 -5.18 -4.35 -4.00
CA HIS A 92 -4.91 -4.72 -5.40
C HIS A 92 -4.97 -6.25 -5.59
N GLU A 93 -4.47 -7.00 -4.61
CA GLU A 93 -4.56 -8.46 -4.59
C GLU A 93 -6.02 -8.92 -4.57
N TRP A 94 -6.83 -8.33 -3.68
CA TRP A 94 -8.25 -8.67 -3.55
C TRP A 94 -9.06 -8.31 -4.80
N LEU A 95 -8.89 -7.09 -5.33
CA LEU A 95 -9.60 -6.67 -6.54
C LEU A 95 -9.24 -7.53 -7.76
N ALA A 96 -7.98 -7.96 -7.90
CA ALA A 96 -7.58 -8.87 -8.95
C ALA A 96 -8.20 -10.27 -8.77
N GLU A 97 -8.32 -10.75 -7.51
CA GLU A 97 -8.90 -12.06 -7.17
C GLU A 97 -10.41 -12.12 -7.47
N ILE A 98 -11.18 -11.08 -7.11
CA ILE A 98 -12.63 -11.03 -7.35
C ILE A 98 -13.00 -10.59 -8.76
N GLY A 99 -12.04 -10.10 -9.54
CA GLY A 99 -12.25 -9.51 -10.85
C GLY A 99 -12.72 -8.05 -10.77
N VAL A 100 -11.82 -7.12 -11.08
CA VAL A 100 -12.14 -5.68 -11.04
C VAL A 100 -13.19 -5.35 -12.10
N ARG A 101 -14.25 -4.65 -11.70
CA ARG A 101 -15.23 -4.07 -12.62
C ARG A 101 -14.67 -2.82 -13.25
N GLU A 102 -14.91 -2.63 -14.55
CA GLU A 102 -14.58 -1.37 -15.20
C GLU A 102 -15.26 -0.22 -14.45
N PRO A 103 -14.51 0.87 -14.15
CA PRO A 103 -15.12 2.04 -13.54
C PRO A 103 -16.27 2.57 -14.40
N SER A 104 -17.43 2.77 -13.78
CA SER A 104 -18.64 3.28 -14.46
C SER A 104 -18.59 4.79 -14.79
N GLY A 105 -17.48 5.46 -14.45
CA GLY A 105 -17.24 6.87 -14.74
C GLY A 105 -17.03 7.15 -16.24
N GLN A 106 -17.27 8.40 -16.65
CA GLN A 106 -16.88 8.86 -17.98
C GLN A 106 -15.38 8.64 -18.14
N ALA A 107 -14.98 8.05 -19.26
CA ALA A 107 -13.57 7.99 -19.66
C ALA A 107 -12.95 9.38 -19.48
N LEU A 108 -11.75 9.44 -18.89
CA LEU A 108 -11.01 10.69 -18.77
C LEU A 108 -11.05 11.37 -20.15
N GLY A 109 -11.57 12.61 -20.24
CA GLY A 109 -11.85 13.29 -21.51
C GLY A 109 -10.60 13.48 -22.40
N GLN A 110 -9.41 13.27 -21.85
CA GLN A 110 -8.11 13.13 -22.51
C GLN A 110 -7.34 11.98 -21.84
N ALA A 111 -6.53 11.26 -22.64
CA ALA A 111 -5.66 10.22 -22.12
C ALA A 111 -4.72 10.79 -21.03
N GLN A 112 -4.78 10.24 -19.82
CA GLN A 112 -3.92 10.65 -18.71
C GLN A 112 -2.70 9.75 -18.63
N LYS A 113 -1.51 10.33 -18.70
CA LYS A 113 -0.26 9.60 -18.54
C LYS A 113 0.05 9.34 -17.08
N VAL A 114 0.15 8.08 -16.73
CA VAL A 114 0.43 7.61 -15.37
C VAL A 114 1.69 6.77 -15.36
N THR A 115 2.54 6.94 -14.36
CA THR A 115 3.62 6.00 -14.05
C THR A 115 3.39 5.36 -12.70
N TYR A 116 3.95 4.15 -12.46
CA TYR A 116 3.70 3.41 -11.24
C TYR A 116 5.00 3.13 -10.48
N HIS A 117 5.08 3.60 -9.23
CA HIS A 117 6.13 3.26 -8.29
C HIS A 117 5.74 2.05 -7.46
N GLU A 118 6.49 0.96 -7.61
CA GLU A 118 6.30 -0.25 -6.82
C GLU A 118 6.84 -0.07 -5.40
N ALA A 119 5.93 0.10 -4.43
CA ALA A 119 6.34 0.15 -3.04
C ALA A 119 7.06 -1.13 -2.63
N CYS A 120 8.27 -1.03 -2.05
CA CYS A 120 9.12 -2.18 -1.74
C CYS A 120 8.41 -3.23 -0.84
N HIS A 121 7.59 -2.80 0.12
CA HIS A 121 6.79 -3.70 0.95
C HIS A 121 5.66 -4.39 0.18
N LEU A 122 5.24 -3.86 -0.97
CA LEU A 122 4.27 -4.52 -1.83
C LEU A 122 4.96 -5.54 -2.74
N CYS A 123 5.93 -5.09 -3.53
CA CYS A 123 6.58 -5.95 -4.52
C CYS A 123 7.53 -6.98 -3.90
N HIS A 124 8.35 -6.61 -2.91
CA HIS A 124 9.30 -7.54 -2.27
C HIS A 124 8.71 -8.24 -1.04
N GLY A 125 7.98 -7.49 -0.19
CA GLY A 125 7.42 -8.03 1.05
C GLY A 125 6.20 -8.92 0.83
N GLN A 126 5.30 -8.53 -0.05
CA GLN A 126 4.04 -9.24 -0.30
C GLN A 126 3.99 -9.96 -1.65
N GLN A 127 5.01 -9.81 -2.52
CA GLN A 127 5.09 -10.40 -3.87
C GLN A 127 3.91 -9.97 -4.79
N ILE A 128 3.37 -8.77 -4.57
CA ILE A 128 2.29 -8.19 -5.36
C ILE A 128 2.89 -7.20 -6.36
N THR A 129 2.93 -7.56 -7.63
CA THR A 129 3.60 -6.80 -8.71
C THR A 129 2.71 -6.57 -9.93
N ALA A 130 1.98 -7.58 -10.38
CA ALA A 130 1.12 -7.51 -11.56
C ALA A 130 -0.21 -6.80 -11.27
N GLN A 131 -0.83 -7.12 -10.15
CA GLN A 131 -2.18 -6.70 -9.79
C GLN A 131 -2.40 -5.16 -9.81
N PRO A 132 -1.49 -4.31 -9.26
CA PRO A 132 -1.66 -2.86 -9.38
C PRO A 132 -1.65 -2.37 -10.83
N ARG A 133 -0.85 -3.00 -11.70
CA ARG A 133 -0.79 -2.67 -13.13
C ARG A 133 -2.05 -3.09 -13.87
N GLU A 134 -2.60 -4.26 -13.53
CA GLU A 134 -3.87 -4.74 -14.08
C GLU A 134 -5.01 -3.79 -13.76
N ILE A 135 -5.09 -3.32 -12.51
CA ILE A 135 -6.08 -2.34 -12.07
C ILE A 135 -5.91 -1.01 -12.81
N LEU A 136 -4.68 -0.49 -12.90
CA LEU A 136 -4.42 0.76 -13.62
C LEU A 136 -4.80 0.65 -15.11
N LYS A 137 -4.50 -0.47 -15.75
CA LYS A 137 -4.85 -0.72 -17.16
C LYS A 137 -6.37 -0.89 -17.40
N ALA A 138 -7.13 -1.26 -16.36
CA ALA A 138 -8.59 -1.37 -16.45
C ALA A 138 -9.28 0.00 -16.42
N ILE A 139 -8.56 1.10 -16.11
CA ILE A 139 -9.13 2.45 -16.08
C ILE A 139 -9.18 3.03 -17.50
N PRO A 140 -10.38 3.33 -18.04
CA PRO A 140 -10.51 3.87 -19.40
C PRO A 140 -9.82 5.23 -19.55
N GLY A 141 -9.02 5.38 -20.61
CA GLY A 141 -8.30 6.63 -20.89
C GLY A 141 -7.01 6.82 -20.08
N LEU A 142 -6.55 5.82 -19.33
CA LEU A 142 -5.26 5.85 -18.65
C LEU A 142 -4.16 5.23 -19.52
N GLU A 143 -3.06 5.96 -19.72
CA GLU A 143 -1.85 5.48 -20.40
C GLU A 143 -0.77 5.19 -19.37
N LEU A 144 -0.49 3.91 -19.11
CA LEU A 144 0.53 3.48 -18.14
C LEU A 144 1.91 3.45 -18.81
N THR A 145 2.83 4.29 -18.32
CA THR A 145 4.25 4.29 -18.69
C THR A 145 5.07 3.68 -17.57
N GLU A 146 5.90 2.70 -17.87
CA GLU A 146 6.74 2.05 -16.89
C GLU A 146 7.79 3.02 -16.32
N LEU A 147 7.93 2.98 -15.00
CA LEU A 147 8.91 3.77 -14.28
C LEU A 147 10.29 3.07 -14.32
N PRO A 148 11.35 3.73 -14.78
CA PRO A 148 12.69 3.18 -14.60
C PRO A 148 12.98 2.90 -13.12
N GLU A 149 13.54 1.73 -12.83
CA GLU A 149 13.81 1.28 -11.46
C GLU A 149 12.58 1.37 -10.53
N SER A 150 11.42 0.97 -11.04
CA SER A 150 10.14 1.03 -10.31
C SER A 150 10.19 0.41 -8.91
N THR A 151 10.90 -0.73 -8.77
CA THR A 151 11.03 -1.52 -7.53
C THR A 151 12.05 -0.98 -6.52
N TRP A 152 12.90 0.00 -6.93
CA TRP A 152 13.87 0.58 -6.01
C TRP A 152 13.21 1.47 -4.97
N CYS A 153 13.75 1.43 -3.74
CA CYS A 153 13.26 2.21 -2.62
C CYS A 153 13.26 3.72 -2.95
N CYS A 154 12.21 4.42 -2.51
CA CYS A 154 12.12 5.88 -2.61
C CYS A 154 12.92 6.62 -1.52
N GLY A 155 13.47 5.89 -0.53
CA GLY A 155 14.18 6.47 0.61
C GLY A 155 13.35 6.65 1.87
N SER A 156 12.02 6.45 1.84
CA SER A 156 11.15 6.64 3.01
C SER A 156 11.45 5.62 4.13
N ALA A 157 11.38 4.32 3.83
CA ALA A 157 11.76 3.16 4.64
C ALA A 157 11.49 3.30 6.16
N GLY A 158 10.23 3.38 6.56
CA GLY A 158 9.83 3.52 7.96
C GLY A 158 10.33 4.83 8.57
N VAL A 159 11.23 4.76 9.54
CA VAL A 159 11.86 5.93 10.18
C VAL A 159 13.20 6.32 9.55
N TYR A 160 13.65 5.61 8.52
CA TYR A 160 14.98 5.80 7.91
C TYR A 160 15.19 7.22 7.36
N ASN A 161 14.18 7.80 6.73
CA ASN A 161 14.24 9.16 6.20
C ASN A 161 14.41 10.24 7.29
N ILE A 162 14.11 9.90 8.55
CA ILE A 162 14.32 10.78 9.72
C ILE A 162 15.71 10.55 10.30
N THR A 163 16.13 9.29 10.42
CA THR A 163 17.40 8.92 11.07
C THR A 163 18.60 8.99 10.14
N GLN A 164 18.40 8.87 8.83
CA GLN A 164 19.42 8.87 7.78
C GLN A 164 19.05 9.82 6.60
N PRO A 165 18.80 11.11 6.87
CA PRO A 165 18.22 12.04 5.89
C PRO A 165 19.08 12.25 4.65
N GLU A 166 20.41 12.21 4.74
CA GLU A 166 21.30 12.38 3.59
C GLU A 166 21.11 11.28 2.55
N MET A 167 21.16 10.01 2.99
CA MET A 167 20.98 8.88 2.08
C MET A 167 19.54 8.79 1.56
N ALA A 168 18.56 9.03 2.43
CA ALA A 168 17.16 9.06 2.06
C ALA A 168 16.87 10.10 0.97
N ASN A 169 17.45 11.31 1.06
CA ASN A 169 17.33 12.33 0.03
C ASN A 169 18.02 11.94 -1.29
N LYS A 170 19.20 11.29 -1.27
CA LYS A 170 19.84 10.79 -2.50
C LYS A 170 18.94 9.77 -3.23
N LEU A 171 18.31 8.86 -2.49
CA LEU A 171 17.37 7.89 -3.05
C LEU A 171 16.12 8.59 -3.61
N LEU A 172 15.61 9.59 -2.88
CA LEU A 172 14.46 10.40 -3.31
C LEU A 172 14.76 11.15 -4.61
N ASP A 173 15.89 11.85 -4.68
CA ASP A 173 16.29 12.65 -5.86
C ASP A 173 16.41 11.76 -7.10
N ARG A 174 17.01 10.55 -6.95
CA ARG A 174 17.08 9.55 -8.01
C ARG A 174 15.68 9.10 -8.45
N LYS A 175 14.80 8.77 -7.52
CA LYS A 175 13.43 8.34 -7.80
C LYS A 175 12.63 9.44 -8.50
N VAL A 176 12.70 10.67 -8.02
CA VAL A 176 12.04 11.84 -8.61
C VAL A 176 12.57 12.11 -10.03
N GLY A 177 13.87 11.96 -10.24
CA GLY A 177 14.47 12.05 -11.58
C GLY A 177 13.87 11.06 -12.56
N HIS A 178 13.72 9.78 -12.16
CA HIS A 178 13.07 8.75 -12.96
C HIS A 178 11.57 9.04 -13.20
N ILE A 179 10.84 9.49 -12.18
CA ILE A 179 9.41 9.86 -12.34
C ILE A 179 9.28 10.97 -13.39
N ARG A 180 10.07 12.03 -13.30
CA ARG A 180 10.05 13.15 -14.26
C ARG A 180 10.43 12.71 -15.68
N SER A 181 11.36 11.77 -15.82
CA SER A 181 11.81 11.30 -17.14
C SER A 181 10.72 10.51 -17.90
N THR A 182 9.67 10.03 -17.23
CA THR A 182 8.55 9.33 -17.89
C THR A 182 7.61 10.26 -18.63
N GLY A 183 7.62 11.56 -18.31
CA GLY A 183 6.64 12.52 -18.83
C GLY A 183 5.22 12.28 -18.33
N ALA A 184 5.05 11.49 -17.26
CA ALA A 184 3.74 11.22 -16.67
C ALA A 184 3.22 12.44 -15.91
N GLU A 185 1.89 12.59 -15.88
CA GLU A 185 1.18 13.62 -15.12
C GLU A 185 0.85 13.16 -13.69
N VAL A 186 0.79 11.84 -13.50
CA VAL A 186 0.52 11.20 -12.22
C VAL A 186 1.53 10.09 -11.96
N VAL A 187 2.02 10.01 -10.72
CA VAL A 187 2.71 8.83 -10.22
C VAL A 187 1.82 8.10 -9.22
N ALA A 188 1.46 6.87 -9.55
CA ALA A 188 0.64 6.03 -8.70
C ALA A 188 1.50 5.16 -7.76
N MET A 189 1.06 4.95 -6.53
CA MET A 189 1.73 4.08 -5.55
C MET A 189 0.82 3.69 -4.39
N GLY A 190 0.96 2.46 -3.89
CA GLY A 190 0.13 1.89 -2.82
C GLY A 190 0.76 1.97 -1.42
N ASN A 191 1.54 3.02 -1.10
CA ASN A 191 2.14 3.15 0.24
C ASN A 191 2.23 4.60 0.73
N PRO A 192 1.60 4.96 1.86
CA PRO A 192 1.55 6.34 2.35
C PRO A 192 2.93 6.94 2.64
N GLY A 193 3.88 6.16 3.17
CA GLY A 193 5.25 6.64 3.41
C GLY A 193 5.96 7.04 2.12
N CYS A 194 5.83 6.24 1.05
CA CYS A 194 6.34 6.57 -0.29
C CYS A 194 5.64 7.80 -0.85
N SER A 195 4.29 7.86 -0.73
CA SER A 195 3.49 8.99 -1.23
C SER A 195 3.95 10.31 -0.62
N LEU A 196 4.05 10.39 0.71
CA LEU A 196 4.51 11.60 1.40
C LEU A 196 5.94 11.99 1.00
N HIS A 197 6.84 11.01 0.92
CA HIS A 197 8.25 11.29 0.63
C HIS A 197 8.44 11.75 -0.82
N ILE A 198 7.80 11.09 -1.78
CA ILE A 198 7.85 11.47 -3.21
C ILE A 198 7.13 12.80 -3.45
N THR A 199 5.99 13.07 -2.81
CA THR A 199 5.31 14.37 -2.88
C THR A 199 6.25 15.50 -2.46
N ASN A 200 6.98 15.32 -1.35
CA ASN A 200 7.96 16.29 -0.89
C ASN A 200 9.11 16.48 -1.91
N GLY A 201 9.58 15.40 -2.53
CA GLY A 201 10.63 15.48 -3.55
C GLY A 201 10.18 16.20 -4.81
N LEU A 202 8.96 15.93 -5.29
CA LEU A 202 8.36 16.61 -6.44
C LEU A 202 8.15 18.11 -6.16
N ALA A 203 7.68 18.46 -4.96
CA ALA A 203 7.50 19.85 -4.54
C ALA A 203 8.83 20.61 -4.50
N LYS A 204 9.93 20.02 -4.01
CA LYS A 204 11.27 20.61 -4.00
C LYS A 204 11.76 21.00 -5.41
N CYS A 205 11.41 20.25 -6.43
CA CYS A 205 11.78 20.54 -7.81
C CYS A 205 10.66 21.23 -8.62
N GLN A 206 9.64 21.77 -7.95
CA GLN A 206 8.52 22.51 -8.56
C GLN A 206 7.84 21.74 -9.69
N SER A 207 7.62 20.43 -9.49
CA SER A 207 6.98 19.55 -10.46
C SER A 207 5.48 19.47 -10.22
N ASP A 208 4.69 19.59 -11.29
CA ASP A 208 3.22 19.50 -11.25
C ASP A 208 2.70 18.05 -11.26
N ILE A 209 3.60 17.04 -11.25
CA ILE A 209 3.22 15.62 -11.21
C ILE A 209 2.48 15.31 -9.92
N ARG A 210 1.25 14.83 -10.05
CA ARG A 210 0.42 14.46 -8.91
C ARG A 210 0.79 13.07 -8.39
N VAL A 211 0.64 12.88 -7.08
CA VAL A 211 0.77 11.57 -6.42
C VAL A 211 -0.62 11.03 -6.14
N ALA A 212 -0.90 9.79 -6.52
CA ALA A 212 -2.19 9.14 -6.29
C ALA A 212 -2.01 7.69 -5.83
N HIS A 213 -3.04 7.13 -5.19
CA HIS A 213 -3.12 5.70 -4.98
C HIS A 213 -3.77 5.05 -6.22
N PRO A 214 -3.37 3.82 -6.65
CA PRO A 214 -3.91 3.20 -7.88
C PRO A 214 -5.43 3.04 -7.93
N ILE A 215 -6.11 3.07 -6.78
CA ILE A 215 -7.56 2.96 -6.65
C ILE A 215 -8.25 4.29 -6.28
N THR A 216 -7.61 5.42 -6.60
CA THR A 216 -8.21 6.74 -6.32
C THR A 216 -8.90 7.31 -7.53
#